data_111c05c1cc4eb381f9ba21fa72f628fc
#
_entry.id   111c05c1cc4eb381f9ba21fa72f628fc
#
_cell.length_a   1.000
_cell.length_b   1.000
_cell.length_c   1.000
_cell.angle_alpha   90.00
_cell.angle_beta   90.00
_cell.angle_gamma   90.00
#
_symmetry.space_group_name_H-M   'P 1'
#
loop_
_entity.id
_entity.type
_entity.pdbx_description
1 polymer ?
#
loop_
_entity_poly.entity_id
_entity_poly.type
_entity_poly.pdbx_seq_one_letter_code
_entity_poly.pdbx_strand_id
1 'polypeptide(L)'
;EYVPARELFTQFSVQMPRSMLREATRFVAGKSQGLYIDPSSGGAFRQLSDMPGWWEQLKAGGALMWPICLLALVAVIMAIERFWVLSREGKATQELAERITSVLQSQKWDQALAYCRESSTCLAKVLATGITHRQEQPEVLESVLEESIQGSLRPLERNMGALQIIAVVEPLLGLLGTVTGMITTFQMLTIYGSGDPRIMSGGISEALVTTQYGLLISIPIILVHGWFQSRVDRITSTMEEKSMMLVNVVKKA
;
A
#
# COMPACT_ATOMS: atom_id res chain seq x y z
N GLU A 1 32.31 -6.57 32.23
CA GLU A 1 31.30 -7.09 33.15
C GLU A 1 32.02 -7.76 34.33
N TYR A 2 31.71 -7.36 35.55
CA TYR A 2 32.23 -8.02 36.76
C TYR A 2 31.34 -9.22 37.08
N VAL A 3 31.92 -10.40 37.09
CA VAL A 3 31.22 -11.65 37.44
C VAL A 3 31.54 -12.00 38.89
N PRO A 4 30.64 -11.76 39.85
CA PRO A 4 30.90 -11.93 41.29
C PRO A 4 31.33 -13.35 41.66
N ALA A 5 30.82 -14.36 40.94
CA ALA A 5 31.11 -15.76 41.18
C ALA A 5 32.56 -16.19 40.82
N ARG A 6 33.31 -15.35 40.09
CA ARG A 6 34.67 -15.62 39.63
C ARG A 6 35.67 -14.51 39.95
N GLU A 7 35.20 -13.40 40.56
CA GLU A 7 36.00 -12.20 40.85
C GLU A 7 36.80 -11.64 39.65
N LEU A 8 36.27 -11.85 38.43
CA LEU A 8 36.94 -11.51 37.19
C LEU A 8 36.11 -10.51 36.37
N PHE A 9 36.80 -9.55 35.75
CA PHE A 9 36.22 -8.70 34.72
C PHE A 9 36.22 -9.45 33.38
N THR A 10 35.05 -9.73 32.84
CA THR A 10 34.91 -10.32 31.51
C THR A 10 34.65 -9.24 30.46
N GLN A 11 35.21 -9.45 29.26
CA GLN A 11 34.96 -8.55 28.16
C GLN A 11 33.48 -8.65 27.73
N PHE A 12 32.82 -7.51 27.48
CA PHE A 12 31.50 -7.52 26.92
C PHE A 12 31.52 -8.18 25.53
N SER A 13 30.75 -9.24 25.36
CA SER A 13 30.54 -9.88 24.07
C SER A 13 29.56 -9.12 23.16
N VAL A 14 28.96 -8.05 23.68
CA VAL A 14 27.89 -7.28 23.03
C VAL A 14 28.44 -5.94 22.54
N GLN A 15 28.19 -5.62 21.27
CA GLN A 15 28.51 -4.30 20.71
C GLN A 15 27.61 -3.22 21.29
N MET A 16 28.14 -2.36 22.14
CA MET A 16 27.40 -1.22 22.68
C MET A 16 26.98 -0.24 21.57
N PRO A 17 25.77 0.36 21.68
CA PRO A 17 25.36 1.46 20.80
C PRO A 17 26.40 2.59 20.80
N ARG A 18 26.67 3.15 19.61
CA ARG A 18 27.70 4.20 19.41
C ARG A 18 27.48 5.45 20.28
N SER A 19 26.25 5.74 20.69
CA SER A 19 25.90 6.81 21.63
C SER A 19 26.43 6.55 23.04
N MET A 20 26.25 5.35 23.55
CA MET A 20 26.73 4.95 24.89
C MET A 20 28.26 4.84 24.95
N LEU A 21 28.89 4.35 23.89
CA LEU A 21 30.33 4.32 23.75
C LEU A 21 30.95 5.72 23.79
N ARG A 22 30.32 6.71 23.14
CA ARG A 22 30.77 8.11 23.20
C ARG A 22 30.62 8.74 24.59
N GLU A 23 29.56 8.42 25.32
CA GLU A 23 29.39 8.92 26.68
C GLU A 23 30.33 8.25 27.67
N ALA A 24 30.54 6.95 27.57
CA ALA A 24 31.54 6.25 28.35
C ALA A 24 32.97 6.81 28.11
N THR A 25 33.32 7.08 26.86
CA THR A 25 34.62 7.72 26.55
C THR A 25 34.72 9.16 27.06
N ARG A 26 33.64 9.92 27.07
CA ARG A 26 33.58 11.26 27.67
C ARG A 26 33.71 11.23 29.20
N PHE A 27 33.11 10.23 29.83
CA PHE A 27 33.21 10.03 31.28
C PHE A 27 34.64 9.69 31.68
N VAL A 28 35.28 8.73 30.98
CA VAL A 28 36.69 8.37 31.20
C VAL A 28 37.64 9.56 30.97
N ALA A 29 37.29 10.44 30.02
CA ALA A 29 38.04 11.67 29.73
C ALA A 29 37.73 12.83 30.69
N GLY A 30 36.95 12.61 31.76
CA GLY A 30 36.56 13.61 32.75
C GLY A 30 35.61 14.73 32.22
N LYS A 31 34.99 14.52 31.05
CA LYS A 31 34.12 15.51 30.39
C LYS A 31 32.63 15.28 30.60
N SER A 32 32.23 14.26 31.38
CA SER A 32 30.85 13.95 31.73
C SER A 32 30.77 13.52 33.17
N GLN A 33 29.71 13.96 33.88
CA GLN A 33 29.48 13.60 35.30
C GLN A 33 28.57 12.37 35.48
N GLY A 34 28.04 11.81 34.37
CA GLY A 34 27.13 10.67 34.39
C GLY A 34 27.68 9.50 33.59
N LEU A 35 27.60 8.31 34.18
CA LEU A 35 27.86 7.05 33.48
C LEU A 35 26.59 6.21 33.51
N TYR A 36 26.20 5.63 32.38
CA TYR A 36 25.12 4.66 32.36
C TYR A 36 25.56 3.38 33.07
N ILE A 37 24.92 3.09 34.20
CA ILE A 37 25.12 1.86 34.96
C ILE A 37 23.92 0.97 34.68
N ASP A 38 24.17 -0.23 34.20
CA ASP A 38 23.13 -1.24 34.04
C ASP A 38 22.96 -2.05 35.33
N PRO A 39 21.87 -1.83 36.09
CA PRO A 39 21.63 -2.56 37.34
C PRO A 39 21.24 -4.03 37.09
N SER A 40 20.97 -4.43 35.84
CA SER A 40 20.53 -5.77 35.46
C SER A 40 21.69 -6.75 35.18
N SER A 41 22.93 -6.41 35.57
CA SER A 41 24.13 -7.22 35.35
C SER A 41 24.30 -7.63 33.86
N GLY A 42 24.08 -6.69 32.95
CA GLY A 42 24.21 -6.90 31.50
C GLY A 42 22.93 -7.42 30.82
N GLY A 43 21.85 -7.65 31.56
CA GLY A 43 20.59 -8.14 30.99
C GLY A 43 19.95 -7.16 30.02
N ALA A 44 19.93 -5.87 30.36
CA ALA A 44 19.38 -4.83 29.48
C ALA A 44 20.22 -4.67 28.20
N PHE A 45 21.54 -4.76 28.30
CA PHE A 45 22.42 -4.69 27.13
C PHE A 45 22.31 -5.94 26.22
N ARG A 46 22.12 -7.13 26.77
CA ARG A 46 21.84 -8.33 25.99
C ARG A 46 20.51 -8.20 25.26
N GLN A 47 19.48 -7.70 25.92
CA GLN A 47 18.18 -7.51 25.30
C GLN A 47 18.20 -6.49 24.15
N LEU A 48 19.04 -5.44 24.23
CA LEU A 48 19.25 -4.47 23.15
C LEU A 48 20.05 -5.03 21.98
N SER A 49 20.98 -5.97 22.23
CA SER A 49 21.75 -6.61 21.16
C SER A 49 20.99 -7.74 20.46
N ASP A 50 20.07 -8.36 21.18
CA ASP A 50 19.26 -9.47 20.68
C ASP A 50 17.94 -9.00 20.03
N MET A 51 17.79 -7.68 19.74
CA MET A 51 16.67 -7.22 18.94
C MET A 51 16.77 -7.86 17.54
N PRO A 52 15.83 -8.76 17.19
CA PRO A 52 15.90 -9.47 15.93
C PRO A 52 15.84 -8.46 14.78
N GLY A 53 16.78 -8.57 13.84
CA GLY A 53 16.74 -7.79 12.61
C GLY A 53 15.43 -8.05 11.86
N TRP A 54 15.00 -7.09 11.00
CA TRP A 54 13.77 -7.25 10.22
C TRP A 54 13.68 -8.58 9.45
N TRP A 55 14.82 -9.12 9.06
CA TRP A 55 14.93 -10.41 8.38
C TRP A 55 14.70 -11.61 9.31
N GLU A 56 15.14 -11.49 10.54
CA GLU A 56 14.88 -12.50 11.58
C GLU A 56 13.44 -12.48 12.05
N GLN A 57 12.83 -11.27 12.12
CA GLN A 57 11.39 -11.11 12.39
C GLN A 57 10.54 -11.76 11.30
N LEU A 58 10.91 -11.58 10.01
CA LEU A 58 10.22 -12.25 8.90
C LEU A 58 10.28 -13.79 9.04
N LYS A 59 11.42 -14.34 9.44
CA LYS A 59 11.54 -15.78 9.68
C LYS A 59 10.74 -16.23 10.91
N ALA A 60 10.65 -15.38 11.93
CA ALA A 60 9.90 -15.67 13.14
C ALA A 60 8.38 -15.72 12.92
N GLY A 61 7.87 -15.16 11.82
CA GLY A 61 6.45 -15.20 11.47
C GLY A 61 5.96 -16.52 10.87
N GLY A 62 6.80 -17.58 10.84
CA GLY A 62 6.41 -18.93 10.47
C GLY A 62 5.91 -19.11 9.02
N ALA A 63 5.14 -20.17 8.81
CA ALA A 63 4.68 -20.59 7.48
C ALA A 63 3.73 -19.58 6.82
N LEU A 64 2.91 -18.87 7.60
CA LEU A 64 1.95 -17.89 7.09
C LEU A 64 2.59 -16.59 6.58
N MET A 65 3.85 -16.34 6.91
CA MET A 65 4.57 -15.19 6.38
C MET A 65 4.77 -15.28 4.86
N TRP A 66 4.91 -16.50 4.29
CA TRP A 66 5.09 -16.68 2.86
C TRP A 66 3.91 -16.18 2.01
N PRO A 67 2.64 -16.60 2.26
CA PRO A 67 1.50 -16.05 1.53
C PRO A 67 1.33 -14.54 1.74
N ILE A 68 1.57 -14.01 2.94
CA ILE A 68 1.56 -12.57 3.22
C ILE A 68 2.58 -11.85 2.32
N CYS A 69 3.83 -12.26 2.31
CA CYS A 69 4.87 -11.65 1.46
C CYS A 69 4.56 -11.78 -0.04
N LEU A 70 4.00 -12.91 -0.47
CA LEU A 70 3.61 -13.12 -1.87
C LEU A 70 2.51 -12.16 -2.30
N LEU A 71 1.44 -12.04 -1.50
CA LEU A 71 0.35 -11.11 -1.78
C LEU A 71 0.82 -9.65 -1.74
N ALA A 72 1.67 -9.29 -0.79
CA ALA A 72 2.31 -7.97 -0.73
C ALA A 72 3.09 -7.66 -2.03
N LEU A 73 3.88 -8.60 -2.53
CA LEU A 73 4.63 -8.43 -3.78
C LEU A 73 3.67 -8.23 -4.97
N VAL A 74 2.62 -9.04 -5.07
CA VAL A 74 1.59 -8.90 -6.11
C VAL A 74 0.91 -7.54 -6.02
N ALA A 75 0.52 -7.10 -4.81
CA ALA A 75 -0.10 -5.79 -4.60
C ALA A 75 0.81 -4.64 -5.04
N VAL A 76 2.11 -4.69 -4.73
CA VAL A 76 3.09 -3.68 -5.15
C VAL A 76 3.21 -3.63 -6.67
N ILE A 77 3.31 -4.77 -7.35
CA ILE A 77 3.38 -4.84 -8.82
C ILE A 77 2.12 -4.21 -9.43
N MET A 78 0.93 -4.59 -8.93
CA MET A 78 -0.35 -4.05 -9.40
C MET A 78 -0.46 -2.54 -9.13
N ALA A 79 -0.03 -2.08 -7.96
CA ALA A 79 -0.04 -0.67 -7.61
C ALA A 79 0.86 0.17 -8.53
N ILE A 80 2.07 -0.31 -8.84
CA ILE A 80 2.99 0.35 -9.77
C ILE A 80 2.37 0.44 -11.18
N GLU A 81 1.82 -0.67 -11.69
CA GLU A 81 1.13 -0.68 -13.00
C GLU A 81 0.02 0.36 -13.04
N ARG A 82 -0.87 0.36 -12.03
CA ARG A 82 -1.99 1.30 -11.95
C ARG A 82 -1.56 2.75 -11.81
N PHE A 83 -0.54 3.01 -11.01
CA PHE A 83 0.02 4.35 -10.87
C PHE A 83 0.42 4.96 -12.23
N TRP A 84 1.14 4.19 -13.06
CA TRP A 84 1.57 4.65 -14.37
C TRP A 84 0.40 4.87 -15.32
N VAL A 85 -0.54 3.92 -15.38
CA VAL A 85 -1.70 3.99 -16.26
C VAL A 85 -2.58 5.19 -15.91
N LEU A 86 -3.00 5.32 -14.64
CA LEU A 86 -3.90 6.39 -14.19
C LEU A 86 -3.24 7.77 -14.23
N SER A 87 -1.93 7.86 -13.97
CA SER A 87 -1.20 9.13 -14.05
C SER A 87 -1.10 9.64 -15.49
N ARG A 88 -0.87 8.74 -16.44
CA ARG A 88 -0.81 9.07 -17.87
C ARG A 88 -2.19 9.44 -18.41
N GLU A 89 -3.20 8.63 -18.11
CA GLU A 89 -4.57 8.85 -18.57
C GLU A 89 -5.14 10.15 -18.00
N GLY A 90 -4.95 10.42 -16.70
CA GLY A 90 -5.48 11.62 -16.06
C GLY A 90 -4.92 12.91 -16.63
N LYS A 91 -3.61 12.98 -16.91
CA LYS A 91 -2.98 14.17 -17.55
C LYS A 91 -3.50 14.37 -18.98
N ALA A 92 -3.49 13.32 -19.78
CA ALA A 92 -3.94 13.40 -21.17
C ALA A 92 -5.45 13.71 -21.29
N THR A 93 -6.28 13.21 -20.36
CA THR A 93 -7.72 13.54 -20.30
C THR A 93 -7.92 15.03 -19.98
N GLN A 94 -7.17 15.58 -19.03
CA GLN A 94 -7.28 16.99 -18.67
C GLN A 94 -6.85 17.90 -19.81
N GLU A 95 -5.72 17.62 -20.47
CA GLU A 95 -5.25 18.39 -21.64
C GLU A 95 -6.27 18.38 -22.79
N LEU A 96 -6.85 17.20 -23.08
CA LEU A 96 -7.88 17.08 -24.09
C LEU A 96 -9.16 17.85 -23.69
N ALA A 97 -9.59 17.74 -22.43
CA ALA A 97 -10.79 18.41 -21.94
C ALA A 97 -10.70 19.94 -22.07
N GLU A 98 -9.52 20.52 -21.80
CA GLU A 98 -9.29 21.94 -21.95
C GLU A 98 -9.33 22.38 -23.43
N ARG A 99 -8.66 21.65 -24.31
CA ARG A 99 -8.61 21.96 -25.75
C ARG A 99 -9.96 21.80 -26.43
N ILE A 100 -10.71 20.73 -26.10
CA ILE A 100 -11.94 20.39 -26.80
C ILE A 100 -13.12 21.31 -26.39
N THR A 101 -13.08 21.89 -25.20
CA THR A 101 -14.17 22.72 -24.67
C THR A 101 -14.54 23.87 -25.61
N SER A 102 -13.55 24.63 -26.07
CA SER A 102 -13.76 25.78 -26.97
C SER A 102 -14.22 25.36 -28.37
N VAL A 103 -13.76 24.21 -28.83
CA VAL A 103 -14.07 23.68 -30.16
C VAL A 103 -15.51 23.16 -30.21
N LEU A 104 -15.97 22.45 -29.14
CA LEU A 104 -17.34 21.99 -28.99
C LEU A 104 -18.34 23.17 -28.94
N GLN A 105 -18.01 24.21 -28.16
CA GLN A 105 -18.85 25.43 -28.08
C GLN A 105 -18.96 26.17 -29.41
N SER A 106 -17.91 26.11 -30.24
CA SER A 106 -17.88 26.70 -31.57
C SER A 106 -18.51 25.82 -32.65
N GLN A 107 -19.04 24.64 -32.29
CA GLN A 107 -19.66 23.65 -33.19
C GLN A 107 -18.73 23.18 -34.34
N LYS A 108 -17.40 23.21 -34.14
CA LYS A 108 -16.43 22.78 -35.14
C LYS A 108 -16.18 21.26 -35.00
N TRP A 109 -17.18 20.49 -35.44
CA TRP A 109 -17.22 19.01 -35.25
C TRP A 109 -16.02 18.28 -35.84
N ASP A 110 -15.55 18.70 -37.03
CA ASP A 110 -14.40 18.06 -37.71
C ASP A 110 -13.11 18.26 -36.93
N GLN A 111 -12.91 19.45 -36.35
CA GLN A 111 -11.76 19.72 -35.50
C GLN A 111 -11.84 18.99 -34.17
N ALA A 112 -13.02 18.90 -33.57
CA ALA A 112 -13.23 18.14 -32.34
C ALA A 112 -12.92 16.65 -32.57
N LEU A 113 -13.37 16.08 -33.69
CA LEU A 113 -13.09 14.70 -34.06
C LEU A 113 -11.61 14.47 -34.33
N ALA A 114 -10.91 15.43 -34.96
CA ALA A 114 -9.45 15.35 -35.16
C ALA A 114 -8.69 15.27 -33.83
N TYR A 115 -9.02 16.13 -32.86
CA TYR A 115 -8.42 16.07 -31.51
C TYR A 115 -8.69 14.75 -30.79
N CYS A 116 -9.91 14.20 -30.92
CA CYS A 116 -10.22 12.89 -30.38
C CYS A 116 -9.41 11.76 -31.04
N ARG A 117 -9.10 11.85 -32.33
CA ARG A 117 -8.29 10.86 -33.06
C ARG A 117 -6.80 10.93 -32.71
N GLU A 118 -6.29 12.10 -32.39
CA GLU A 118 -4.89 12.28 -31.94
C GLU A 118 -4.65 11.74 -30.53
N SER A 119 -5.72 11.68 -29.70
CA SER A 119 -5.65 11.22 -28.34
C SER A 119 -6.20 9.80 -28.19
N SER A 120 -5.50 8.95 -27.45
CA SER A 120 -5.96 7.58 -27.13
C SER A 120 -6.68 7.47 -25.79
N THR A 121 -7.09 8.60 -25.19
CA THR A 121 -7.73 8.65 -23.87
C THR A 121 -9.16 8.11 -23.88
N CYS A 122 -9.66 7.73 -22.70
CA CYS A 122 -11.03 7.32 -22.51
C CYS A 122 -12.00 8.46 -22.90
N LEU A 123 -11.69 9.71 -22.51
CA LEU A 123 -12.49 10.88 -22.91
C LEU A 123 -12.57 11.04 -24.43
N ALA A 124 -11.47 10.84 -25.14
CA ALA A 124 -11.43 10.93 -26.59
C ALA A 124 -12.37 9.92 -27.27
N LYS A 125 -12.41 8.69 -26.77
CA LYS A 125 -13.32 7.63 -27.28
C LYS A 125 -14.77 8.01 -27.05
N VAL A 126 -15.12 8.45 -25.84
CA VAL A 126 -16.49 8.85 -25.48
C VAL A 126 -16.96 10.01 -26.37
N LEU A 127 -16.15 11.06 -26.49
CA LEU A 127 -16.51 12.23 -27.31
C LEU A 127 -16.56 11.91 -28.80
N ALA A 128 -15.64 11.09 -29.32
CA ALA A 128 -15.69 10.65 -30.72
C ALA A 128 -16.98 9.88 -31.03
N THR A 129 -17.42 9.00 -30.11
CA THR A 129 -18.69 8.28 -30.22
C THR A 129 -19.86 9.27 -30.24
N GLY A 130 -19.91 10.22 -29.30
CA GLY A 130 -20.97 11.22 -29.25
C GLY A 130 -21.03 12.14 -30.47
N ILE A 131 -19.88 12.61 -30.97
CA ILE A 131 -19.81 13.44 -32.18
C ILE A 131 -20.32 12.69 -33.40
N THR A 132 -20.06 11.39 -33.49
CA THR A 132 -20.53 10.56 -34.60
C THR A 132 -22.04 10.40 -34.59
N HIS A 133 -22.65 10.32 -33.41
CA HIS A 133 -24.10 10.15 -33.22
C HIS A 133 -24.85 11.49 -33.01
N ARG A 134 -24.21 12.64 -33.28
CA ARG A 134 -24.77 13.98 -33.01
C ARG A 134 -26.06 14.32 -33.77
N GLN A 135 -26.39 13.57 -34.80
CA GLN A 135 -27.62 13.76 -35.59
C GLN A 135 -28.82 12.98 -35.04
N GLU A 136 -28.61 12.15 -34.04
CA GLU A 136 -29.68 11.39 -33.39
C GLU A 136 -30.45 12.25 -32.39
N GLN A 137 -31.59 11.71 -31.92
CA GLN A 137 -32.35 12.39 -30.88
C GLN A 137 -31.53 12.56 -29.60
N PRO A 138 -31.67 13.69 -28.88
CA PRO A 138 -30.86 13.97 -27.69
C PRO A 138 -30.89 12.86 -26.63
N GLU A 139 -32.02 12.21 -26.45
CA GLU A 139 -32.20 11.10 -25.50
C GLU A 139 -31.38 9.86 -25.92
N VAL A 140 -31.32 9.59 -27.22
CA VAL A 140 -30.49 8.50 -27.78
C VAL A 140 -29.03 8.84 -27.64
N LEU A 141 -28.64 10.08 -27.93
CA LEU A 141 -27.27 10.55 -27.77
C LEU A 141 -26.80 10.45 -26.30
N GLU A 142 -27.65 10.83 -25.33
CA GLU A 142 -27.34 10.67 -23.91
C GLU A 142 -27.10 9.20 -23.56
N SER A 143 -27.95 8.28 -24.00
CA SER A 143 -27.81 6.84 -23.75
C SER A 143 -26.53 6.27 -24.37
N VAL A 144 -26.18 6.66 -25.60
CA VAL A 144 -24.96 6.22 -26.29
C VAL A 144 -23.72 6.73 -25.57
N LEU A 145 -23.73 7.96 -25.10
CA LEU A 145 -22.62 8.53 -24.32
C LEU A 145 -22.46 7.82 -22.98
N GLU A 146 -23.55 7.54 -22.27
CA GLU A 146 -23.52 6.80 -21.00
C GLU A 146 -22.96 5.39 -21.18
N GLU A 147 -23.41 4.66 -22.20
CA GLU A 147 -22.86 3.35 -22.56
C GLU A 147 -21.35 3.42 -22.88
N SER A 148 -20.94 4.45 -23.63
CA SER A 148 -19.53 4.67 -23.97
C SER A 148 -18.68 4.99 -22.74
N ILE A 149 -19.19 5.77 -21.77
CA ILE A 149 -18.52 6.05 -20.49
C ILE A 149 -18.37 4.75 -19.71
N GLN A 150 -19.43 3.96 -19.53
CA GLN A 150 -19.37 2.69 -18.80
C GLN A 150 -18.38 1.71 -19.45
N GLY A 151 -18.36 1.63 -20.79
CA GLY A 151 -17.36 0.84 -21.53
C GLY A 151 -15.93 1.30 -21.29
N SER A 152 -15.72 2.60 -21.11
CA SER A 152 -14.40 3.21 -20.84
C SER A 152 -13.95 3.08 -19.40
N LEU A 153 -14.83 2.80 -18.44
CA LEU A 153 -14.48 2.56 -17.03
C LEU A 153 -13.75 1.24 -16.83
N ARG A 154 -14.14 0.19 -17.52
CA ARG A 154 -13.55 -1.15 -17.36
C ARG A 154 -12.01 -1.18 -17.45
N PRO A 155 -11.34 -0.55 -18.44
CA PRO A 155 -9.88 -0.50 -18.48
C PRO A 155 -9.27 0.38 -17.38
N LEU A 156 -9.98 1.40 -16.86
CA LEU A 156 -9.54 2.24 -15.76
C LEU A 156 -9.58 1.50 -14.43
N GLU A 157 -10.61 0.72 -14.18
CA GLU A 157 -10.82 -0.05 -12.95
C GLU A 157 -10.14 -1.42 -12.95
N ARG A 158 -9.51 -1.81 -14.07
CA ARG A 158 -8.85 -3.12 -14.16
C ARG A 158 -7.88 -3.31 -13.00
N ASN A 159 -7.88 -4.50 -12.39
CA ASN A 159 -7.05 -4.88 -11.23
C ASN A 159 -7.32 -4.09 -9.92
N MET A 160 -8.18 -3.07 -9.89
CA MET A 160 -8.48 -2.35 -8.65
C MET A 160 -9.24 -3.22 -7.65
N GLY A 161 -10.21 -3.99 -8.14
CA GLY A 161 -10.94 -4.96 -7.30
C GLY A 161 -10.02 -6.01 -6.67
N ALA A 162 -9.03 -6.52 -7.43
CA ALA A 162 -8.06 -7.46 -6.88
C ALA A 162 -7.16 -6.81 -5.82
N LEU A 163 -6.71 -5.57 -6.03
CA LEU A 163 -5.94 -4.81 -5.04
C LEU A 163 -6.74 -4.59 -3.75
N GLN A 164 -8.03 -4.29 -3.87
CA GLN A 164 -8.95 -4.17 -2.73
C GLN A 164 -9.09 -5.49 -1.97
N ILE A 165 -9.23 -6.62 -2.68
CA ILE A 165 -9.32 -7.95 -2.06
C ILE A 165 -8.04 -8.25 -1.29
N ILE A 166 -6.87 -8.01 -1.86
CA ILE A 166 -5.58 -8.22 -1.17
C ILE A 166 -5.53 -7.38 0.12
N ALA A 167 -5.93 -6.10 0.04
CA ALA A 167 -5.94 -5.20 1.19
C ALA A 167 -6.81 -5.72 2.36
N VAL A 168 -7.89 -6.45 2.07
CA VAL A 168 -8.77 -7.05 3.08
C VAL A 168 -8.25 -8.42 3.55
N VAL A 169 -7.66 -9.20 2.66
CA VAL A 169 -7.17 -10.56 2.98
C VAL A 169 -5.91 -10.53 3.83
N GLU A 170 -5.01 -9.55 3.63
CA GLU A 170 -3.75 -9.42 4.38
C GLU A 170 -3.94 -9.40 5.91
N PRO A 171 -4.80 -8.55 6.50
CA PRO A 171 -5.05 -8.57 7.93
C PRO A 171 -5.69 -9.89 8.42
N LEU A 172 -6.53 -10.51 7.58
CA LEU A 172 -7.15 -11.80 7.90
C LEU A 172 -6.12 -12.92 7.95
N LEU A 173 -5.14 -12.93 7.06
CA LEU A 173 -3.98 -13.84 7.13
C LEU A 173 -3.15 -13.59 8.39
N GLY A 174 -2.94 -12.33 8.76
CA GLY A 174 -2.31 -11.97 10.03
C GLY A 174 -3.09 -12.51 11.23
N LEU A 175 -4.41 -12.34 11.24
CA LEU A 175 -5.29 -12.90 12.28
C LEU A 175 -5.23 -14.43 12.31
N LEU A 176 -5.23 -15.08 11.16
CA LEU A 176 -5.05 -16.53 11.06
C LEU A 176 -3.72 -16.96 11.70
N GLY A 177 -2.67 -16.15 11.53
CA GLY A 177 -1.38 -16.34 12.18
C GLY A 177 -1.46 -16.34 13.70
N THR A 178 -2.25 -15.44 14.30
CA THR A 178 -2.45 -15.47 15.76
C THR A 178 -3.18 -16.72 16.22
N VAL A 179 -4.20 -17.14 15.51
CA VAL A 179 -4.96 -18.35 15.86
C VAL A 179 -4.07 -19.60 15.80
N THR A 180 -3.33 -19.78 14.70
CA THR A 180 -2.43 -20.93 14.52
C THR A 180 -1.27 -20.91 15.50
N GLY A 181 -0.64 -19.76 15.73
CA GLY A 181 0.44 -19.62 16.70
C GLY A 181 0.02 -19.92 18.14
N MET A 182 -1.18 -19.47 18.53
CA MET A 182 -1.74 -19.79 19.85
C MET A 182 -2.10 -21.27 19.99
N ILE A 183 -2.67 -21.89 18.96
CA ILE A 183 -2.94 -23.34 18.95
C ILE A 183 -1.65 -24.12 19.17
N THR A 184 -0.58 -23.77 18.44
CA THR A 184 0.74 -24.40 18.59
C THR A 184 1.29 -24.20 20.00
N THR A 185 1.15 -23.00 20.57
CA THR A 185 1.58 -22.71 21.94
C THR A 185 0.87 -23.60 22.97
N PHE A 186 -0.45 -23.76 22.87
CA PHE A 186 -1.21 -24.61 23.76
C PHE A 186 -0.89 -26.11 23.57
N GLN A 187 -0.65 -26.56 22.36
CA GLN A 187 -0.19 -27.93 22.11
C GLN A 187 1.15 -28.21 22.79
N MET A 188 2.12 -27.30 22.65
CA MET A 188 3.42 -27.42 23.31
C MET A 188 3.29 -27.41 24.84
N LEU A 189 2.40 -26.57 25.39
CA LEU A 189 2.10 -26.55 26.82
C LEU A 189 1.54 -27.88 27.32
N THR A 190 0.68 -28.53 26.52
CA THR A 190 0.11 -29.83 26.86
C THR A 190 1.13 -30.95 26.85
N ILE A 191 2.10 -30.90 25.92
CA ILE A 191 3.15 -31.93 25.75
C ILE A 191 4.26 -31.78 26.80
N TYR A 192 4.75 -30.55 26.98
CA TYR A 192 5.96 -30.27 27.79
C TYR A 192 5.65 -29.70 29.18
N GLY A 193 4.37 -29.38 29.48
CA GLY A 193 3.99 -28.70 30.71
C GLY A 193 4.39 -27.21 30.74
N SER A 194 4.05 -26.54 31.84
CA SER A 194 4.29 -25.08 32.00
C SER A 194 5.74 -24.72 32.42
N GLY A 195 6.68 -25.67 32.35
CA GLY A 195 8.01 -25.53 32.97
C GLY A 195 9.01 -24.65 32.22
N ASP A 196 8.86 -24.43 30.92
CA ASP A 196 9.82 -23.62 30.15
C ASP A 196 9.13 -22.44 29.42
N PRO A 197 9.26 -21.21 29.94
CA PRO A 197 8.72 -20.02 29.30
C PRO A 197 9.21 -19.76 27.87
N ARG A 198 10.37 -20.30 27.48
CA ARG A 198 10.96 -20.09 26.14
C ARG A 198 10.15 -20.82 25.07
N ILE A 199 9.62 -22.00 25.38
CA ILE A 199 8.79 -22.79 24.46
C ILE A 199 7.49 -22.04 24.16
N MET A 200 6.88 -21.42 25.17
CA MET A 200 5.66 -20.63 25.02
C MET A 200 5.88 -19.32 24.26
N SER A 201 7.01 -18.65 24.51
CA SER A 201 7.28 -17.34 23.91
C SER A 201 7.45 -17.42 22.40
N GLY A 202 7.92 -18.53 21.85
CA GLY A 202 8.10 -18.72 20.40
C GLY A 202 6.79 -18.65 19.62
N GLY A 203 5.79 -19.44 20.00
CA GLY A 203 4.50 -19.44 19.30
C GLY A 203 3.70 -18.14 19.49
N ILE A 204 3.81 -17.50 20.65
CA ILE A 204 3.21 -16.17 20.87
C ILE A 204 3.91 -15.12 19.98
N SER A 205 5.23 -15.15 19.90
CA SER A 205 6.00 -14.23 19.04
C SER A 205 5.63 -14.41 17.58
N GLU A 206 5.55 -15.64 17.08
CA GLU A 206 5.12 -15.95 15.71
C GLU A 206 3.73 -15.38 15.42
N ALA A 207 2.78 -15.58 16.34
CA ALA A 207 1.43 -15.06 16.24
C ALA A 207 1.38 -13.53 16.12
N LEU A 208 2.11 -12.83 16.98
CA LEU A 208 2.12 -11.36 17.00
C LEU A 208 2.82 -10.78 15.76
N VAL A 209 3.92 -11.37 15.32
CA VAL A 209 4.68 -10.94 14.15
C VAL A 209 3.83 -11.06 12.88
N THR A 210 3.13 -12.17 12.66
CA THR A 210 2.28 -12.33 11.47
C THR A 210 1.19 -11.28 11.38
N THR A 211 0.54 -10.96 12.50
CA THR A 211 -0.49 -9.91 12.53
C THR A 211 0.10 -8.52 12.30
N GLN A 212 1.25 -8.23 12.90
CA GLN A 212 1.95 -6.97 12.68
C GLN A 212 2.25 -6.75 11.20
N TYR A 213 2.78 -7.76 10.49
CA TYR A 213 3.10 -7.64 9.07
C TYR A 213 1.85 -7.58 8.19
N GLY A 214 0.81 -8.38 8.49
CA GLY A 214 -0.47 -8.30 7.79
C GLY A 214 -1.07 -6.89 7.82
N LEU A 215 -1.06 -6.23 8.99
CA LEU A 215 -1.53 -4.85 9.13
C LEU A 215 -0.58 -3.83 8.48
N LEU A 216 0.73 -4.00 8.65
CA LEU A 216 1.74 -3.09 8.09
C LEU A 216 1.68 -3.03 6.56
N ILE A 217 1.34 -4.14 5.92
CA ILE A 217 1.20 -4.25 4.46
C ILE A 217 -0.17 -3.73 4.01
N SER A 218 -1.24 -4.11 4.71
CA SER A 218 -2.61 -3.74 4.33
C SER A 218 -2.86 -2.23 4.35
N ILE A 219 -2.38 -1.52 5.37
CA ILE A 219 -2.64 -0.09 5.53
C ILE A 219 -2.18 0.73 4.33
N PRO A 220 -0.93 0.62 3.83
CA PRO A 220 -0.49 1.31 2.63
C PRO A 220 -1.31 0.93 1.38
N ILE A 221 -1.69 -0.35 1.23
CA ILE A 221 -2.47 -0.81 0.09
C ILE A 221 -3.85 -0.16 0.07
N ILE A 222 -4.53 -0.07 1.22
CA ILE A 222 -5.84 0.60 1.35
C ILE A 222 -5.73 2.08 0.95
N LEU A 223 -4.71 2.78 1.44
CA LEU A 223 -4.50 4.19 1.12
C LEU A 223 -4.23 4.41 -0.37
N VAL A 224 -3.38 3.57 -0.97
CA VAL A 224 -3.07 3.63 -2.39
C VAL A 224 -4.30 3.30 -3.24
N HIS A 225 -5.09 2.29 -2.86
CA HIS A 225 -6.35 1.96 -3.53
C HIS A 225 -7.34 3.13 -3.49
N GLY A 226 -7.54 3.76 -2.33
CA GLY A 226 -8.41 4.93 -2.21
C GLY A 226 -7.94 6.11 -3.07
N TRP A 227 -6.63 6.32 -3.18
CA TRP A 227 -6.07 7.34 -4.07
C TRP A 227 -6.33 7.01 -5.55
N PHE A 228 -6.18 5.74 -5.98
CA PHE A 228 -6.52 5.32 -7.34
C PHE A 228 -8.00 5.51 -7.63
N GLN A 229 -8.88 5.13 -6.70
CA GLN A 229 -10.32 5.32 -6.85
C GLN A 229 -10.66 6.79 -7.09
N SER A 230 -10.13 7.70 -6.29
CA SER A 230 -10.31 9.15 -6.47
C SER A 230 -9.81 9.66 -7.83
N ARG A 231 -8.79 9.02 -8.41
CA ARG A 231 -8.31 9.36 -9.76
C ARG A 231 -9.27 8.89 -10.85
N VAL A 232 -9.79 7.66 -10.72
CA VAL A 232 -10.80 7.13 -11.64
C VAL A 232 -12.05 7.99 -11.60
N ASP A 233 -12.55 8.31 -10.41
CA ASP A 233 -13.75 9.15 -10.23
C ASP A 233 -13.59 10.53 -10.89
N ARG A 234 -12.39 11.13 -10.77
CA ARG A 234 -12.11 12.43 -11.43
C ARG A 234 -12.14 12.32 -12.95
N ILE A 235 -11.55 11.25 -13.53
CA ILE A 235 -11.58 11.03 -14.98
C ILE A 235 -13.02 10.82 -15.44
N THR A 236 -13.81 10.03 -14.70
CA THR A 236 -15.21 9.76 -14.97
C THR A 236 -16.04 11.04 -14.94
N SER A 237 -15.92 11.84 -13.89
CA SER A 237 -16.62 13.13 -13.79
C SER A 237 -16.26 14.08 -14.95
N THR A 238 -15.01 14.07 -15.42
CA THR A 238 -14.62 14.84 -16.60
C THR A 238 -15.29 14.33 -17.87
N MET A 239 -15.40 13.00 -18.05
CA MET A 239 -16.12 12.41 -19.18
C MET A 239 -17.60 12.77 -19.16
N GLU A 240 -18.26 12.67 -18.01
CA GLU A 240 -19.66 13.06 -17.81
C GLU A 240 -19.90 14.55 -18.12
N GLU A 241 -19.05 15.44 -17.56
CA GLU A 241 -19.15 16.89 -17.79
C GLU A 241 -19.05 17.23 -19.28
N LYS A 242 -18.06 16.66 -19.98
CA LYS A 242 -17.88 16.98 -21.41
C LYS A 242 -18.93 16.30 -22.29
N SER A 243 -19.44 15.15 -21.88
CA SER A 243 -20.58 14.50 -22.56
C SER A 243 -21.87 15.32 -22.43
N MET A 244 -22.19 15.82 -21.23
CA MET A 244 -23.32 16.73 -21.03
C MET A 244 -23.17 18.04 -21.82
N MET A 245 -21.95 18.58 -21.88
CA MET A 245 -21.67 19.76 -22.71
C MET A 245 -21.95 19.47 -24.18
N LEU A 246 -21.51 18.33 -24.71
CA LEU A 246 -21.80 17.93 -26.10
C LEU A 246 -23.28 17.86 -26.37
N VAL A 247 -24.05 17.17 -25.52
CA VAL A 247 -25.51 17.07 -25.65
C VAL A 247 -26.18 18.46 -25.65
N ASN A 248 -25.78 19.35 -24.73
CA ASN A 248 -26.31 20.69 -24.65
C ASN A 248 -26.00 21.56 -25.89
N VAL A 249 -24.83 21.37 -26.51
CA VAL A 249 -24.49 22.07 -27.76
C VAL A 249 -25.29 21.53 -28.93
N VAL A 250 -25.51 20.21 -28.99
CA VAL A 250 -26.36 19.58 -30.02
C VAL A 250 -27.82 19.99 -29.89
N LYS A 251 -28.36 20.08 -28.66
CA LYS A 251 -29.75 20.57 -28.41
C LYS A 251 -30.00 22.03 -28.85
N LYS A 252 -28.94 22.84 -28.91
CA LYS A 252 -29.04 24.27 -29.29
C LYS A 252 -28.80 24.51 -30.79
N ALA A 253 -28.30 23.52 -31.52
CA ALA A 253 -27.98 23.59 -32.93
C ALA A 253 -29.19 23.23 -33.79
#